data_8f6aaf5ef28c6042bd1e2cd2a5975ffc
#
_entry.id   8f6aaf5ef28c6042bd1e2cd2a5975ffc
#
_cell.length_a   1.000
_cell.length_b   1.000
_cell.length_c   1.000
_cell.angle_alpha   90.00
_cell.angle_beta   90.00
_cell.angle_gamma   90.00
#
_symmetry.space_group_name_H-M   'P 1'
#
loop_
_entity.id
_entity.type
_entity.pdbx_description
1 polymer ?
#
loop_
_entity_poly.entity_id
_entity_poly.type
_entity_poly.pdbx_seq_one_letter_code
_entity_poly.pdbx_strand_id
1 'polypeptide(L)'
;MYITVQFKDRNKVFKGKTYDYLLNKEEIPPQRGDIIRMMDDSYNYICYGTRVKVVDVVNGNKDNLTSIRYIKTTLDDKEEKANGTHQIRG
;
A
#
# COMPACT_ATOMS: atom_id res chain seq x y z
N MET A 1 -11.08 7.72 -9.55
CA MET A 1 -10.83 6.37 -9.03
C MET A 1 -10.15 6.46 -7.67
N TYR A 2 -10.58 5.67 -6.73
CA TYR A 2 -9.91 5.60 -5.44
C TYR A 2 -9.71 4.14 -5.04
N ILE A 3 -8.81 3.94 -4.07
CA ILE A 3 -8.53 2.60 -3.57
C ILE A 3 -8.81 2.54 -2.08
N THR A 4 -9.25 1.38 -1.64
CA THR A 4 -9.46 1.09 -0.23
C THR A 4 -8.36 0.15 0.22
N VAL A 5 -7.66 0.53 1.28
CA VAL A 5 -6.50 -0.21 1.76
C VAL A 5 -6.65 -0.59 3.22
N GLN A 6 -5.91 -1.61 3.62
CA GLN A 6 -5.91 -2.12 4.96
C GLN A 6 -4.48 -2.19 5.47
N PHE A 7 -4.24 -1.66 6.66
CA PHE A 7 -2.92 -1.66 7.26
C PHE A 7 -2.70 -2.93 8.06
N LYS A 8 -1.44 -3.23 8.32
CA LYS A 8 -1.08 -4.34 9.20
C LYS A 8 -1.34 -3.98 10.66
N ASP A 9 -1.77 -4.95 11.43
CA ASP A 9 -1.88 -4.81 12.87
C ASP A 9 -0.54 -5.17 13.54
N ARG A 10 -0.56 -5.28 14.86
CA ARG A 10 0.62 -5.64 15.64
C ARG A 10 1.20 -7.00 15.26
N ASN A 11 0.35 -7.90 14.81
CA ASN A 11 0.73 -9.26 14.47
C ASN A 11 1.16 -9.39 13.01
N LYS A 12 1.33 -8.27 12.32
CA LYS A 12 1.72 -8.23 10.91
C LYS A 12 0.66 -8.83 9.99
N VAL A 13 -0.59 -8.73 10.39
CA VAL A 13 -1.73 -9.23 9.61
C VAL A 13 -2.54 -8.04 9.10
N PHE A 14 -2.90 -8.07 7.83
CA PHE A 14 -3.77 -7.06 7.23
C PHE A 14 -5.19 -7.33 7.67
N LYS A 15 -5.68 -6.55 8.62
CA LYS A 15 -7.06 -6.67 9.07
C LYS A 15 -7.50 -5.39 9.76
N GLY A 16 -8.77 -5.35 10.10
CA GLY A 16 -9.35 -4.23 10.82
C GLY A 16 -9.80 -3.13 9.89
N LYS A 17 -9.60 -1.90 10.33
CA LYS A 17 -10.14 -0.73 9.65
C LYS A 17 -9.52 -0.53 8.29
N THR A 18 -10.34 -0.09 7.34
CA THR A 18 -9.89 0.26 5.99
C THR A 18 -9.88 1.77 5.82
N TYR A 19 -9.08 2.23 4.87
CA TYR A 19 -8.96 3.65 4.56
C TYR A 19 -8.98 3.84 3.06
N ASP A 20 -9.60 4.93 2.61
CA ASP A 20 -9.71 5.26 1.20
C ASP A 20 -8.72 6.34 0.83
N TYR A 21 -8.08 6.18 -0.32
CA TYR A 21 -7.16 7.16 -0.88
C TYR A 21 -7.48 7.39 -2.35
N LEU A 22 -7.41 8.65 -2.76
CA LEU A 22 -7.59 8.99 -4.17
C LEU A 22 -6.33 8.57 -4.94
N LEU A 23 -6.52 7.76 -5.97
CA LEU A 23 -5.40 7.37 -6.81
C LEU A 23 -5.07 8.50 -7.78
N ASN A 24 -3.79 8.90 -7.84
CA ASN A 24 -3.35 9.90 -8.79
C ASN A 24 -3.72 9.44 -10.20
N LYS A 25 -4.27 10.36 -10.99
CA LYS A 25 -4.79 10.02 -12.31
C LYS A 25 -3.75 9.50 -13.29
N GLU A 26 -2.49 9.75 -13.03
CA GLU A 26 -1.40 9.25 -13.88
C GLU A 26 -0.99 7.83 -13.53
N GLU A 27 -1.49 7.31 -12.42
CA GLU A 27 -1.13 5.98 -11.97
C GLU A 27 -1.99 4.91 -12.61
N ILE A 28 -1.37 3.78 -12.92
CA ILE A 28 -2.09 2.60 -13.34
C ILE A 28 -2.73 2.00 -12.08
N PRO A 29 -4.04 1.74 -12.09
CA PRO A 29 -4.69 1.20 -10.88
C PRO A 29 -4.10 -0.12 -10.45
N PRO A 30 -3.88 -0.30 -9.13
CA PRO A 30 -3.48 -1.61 -8.62
C PRO A 30 -4.65 -2.57 -8.69
N GLN A 31 -4.39 -3.83 -8.40
CA GLN A 31 -5.43 -4.85 -8.34
C GLN A 31 -5.77 -5.16 -6.90
N ARG A 32 -7.00 -5.61 -6.68
CA ARG A 32 -7.40 -6.11 -5.38
C ARG A 32 -6.46 -7.23 -4.94
N GLY A 33 -5.98 -7.15 -3.72
CA GLY A 33 -5.02 -8.11 -3.18
C GLY A 33 -3.57 -7.68 -3.29
N ASP A 34 -3.28 -6.65 -4.08
CA ASP A 34 -1.91 -6.16 -4.20
C ASP A 34 -1.40 -5.59 -2.88
N ILE A 35 -0.12 -5.79 -2.64
CA ILE A 35 0.59 -5.14 -1.55
C ILE A 35 1.35 -3.97 -2.14
N ILE A 36 1.10 -2.79 -1.61
CA ILE A 36 1.70 -1.56 -2.12
C ILE A 36 2.27 -0.71 -0.99
N ARG A 37 3.15 0.20 -1.35
CA ARG A 37 3.58 1.31 -0.49
C ARG A 37 3.05 2.60 -1.09
N MET A 38 2.42 3.41 -0.28
CA MET A 38 1.82 4.65 -0.74
C MET A 38 2.78 5.82 -0.61
N MET A 39 2.71 6.73 -1.58
CA MET A 39 3.50 7.95 -1.60
C MET A 39 2.59 9.13 -1.95
N ASP A 40 2.95 10.31 -1.46
CA ASP A 40 2.29 11.53 -1.90
C ASP A 40 2.83 11.97 -3.27
N ASP A 41 2.31 13.08 -3.78
CA ASP A 41 2.71 13.58 -5.10
C ASP A 41 4.16 14.07 -5.15
N SER A 42 4.79 14.26 -4.01
CA SER A 42 6.21 14.64 -3.92
C SER A 42 7.11 13.43 -3.75
N TYR A 43 6.57 12.24 -3.90
CA TYR A 43 7.27 10.97 -3.75
C TYR A 43 7.77 10.70 -2.34
N ASN A 44 7.14 11.31 -1.35
CA ASN A 44 7.39 11.01 0.05
C ASN A 44 6.46 9.89 0.49
N TYR A 45 6.99 8.92 1.20
CA TYR A 45 6.17 7.82 1.70
C TYR A 45 5.14 8.30 2.70
N ILE A 46 3.94 7.79 2.55
CA ILE A 46 2.88 7.95 3.53
C ILE A 46 3.03 6.84 4.56
N CYS A 47 2.80 7.17 5.81
CA CYS A 47 2.94 6.21 6.92
C CYS A 47 4.31 5.53 6.93
N TYR A 48 5.35 6.31 6.67
CA TYR A 48 6.74 5.84 6.70
C TYR A 48 7.02 4.69 5.73
N GLY A 49 6.25 4.63 4.65
CA GLY A 49 6.43 3.57 3.68
C GLY A 49 5.89 2.22 4.11
N THR A 50 5.00 2.21 5.08
CA THR A 50 4.34 0.98 5.51
C THR A 50 3.60 0.35 4.34
N ARG A 51 3.73 -0.97 4.21
CA ARG A 51 2.98 -1.70 3.20
C ARG A 51 1.53 -1.79 3.60
N VAL A 52 0.66 -1.66 2.61
CA VAL A 52 -0.77 -1.80 2.79
C VAL A 52 -1.30 -2.78 1.75
N LYS A 53 -2.40 -3.45 2.08
CA LYS A 53 -3.07 -4.34 1.15
C LYS A 53 -4.23 -3.61 0.50
N VAL A 54 -4.32 -3.68 -0.82
CA VAL A 54 -5.44 -3.14 -1.56
C VAL A 54 -6.61 -4.11 -1.43
N VAL A 55 -7.65 -3.67 -0.73
CA VAL A 55 -8.84 -4.51 -0.54
C VAL A 55 -9.93 -4.21 -1.55
N ASP A 56 -9.89 -3.03 -2.16
CA ASP A 56 -10.83 -2.70 -3.22
C ASP A 56 -10.27 -1.60 -4.11
N VAL A 57 -10.73 -1.57 -5.35
CA VAL A 57 -10.41 -0.51 -6.32
C VAL A 57 -11.74 -0.03 -6.87
N VAL A 58 -12.07 1.23 -6.62
CA VAL A 58 -13.38 1.77 -6.92
C VAL A 58 -13.31 2.78 -8.05
N ASN A 59 -14.03 2.51 -9.12
CA ASN A 59 -14.12 3.41 -10.25
C ASN A 59 -15.23 4.44 -9.99
N GLY A 60 -14.90 5.40 -9.17
CA GLY A 60 -15.83 6.44 -8.77
C GLY A 60 -15.10 7.56 -8.06
N ASN A 61 -15.86 8.50 -7.53
CA ASN A 61 -15.32 9.64 -6.82
C ASN A 61 -15.81 9.65 -5.38
N LYS A 62 -14.96 10.13 -4.51
CA LYS A 62 -15.28 10.34 -3.12
C LYS A 62 -14.55 11.59 -2.66
N ASP A 63 -15.25 12.45 -1.92
CA ASP A 63 -14.68 13.73 -1.51
C ASP A 63 -13.68 13.59 -0.37
N ASN A 64 -12.78 14.56 -0.29
CA ASN A 64 -11.84 14.72 0.83
C ASN A 64 -10.84 13.58 0.98
N LEU A 65 -10.46 12.98 -0.12
CA LEU A 65 -9.44 11.93 -0.10
C LEU A 65 -8.07 12.52 -0.42
N THR A 66 -7.07 12.01 0.26
CA THR A 66 -5.69 12.33 -0.04
C THR A 66 -5.28 11.62 -1.33
N SER A 67 -4.70 12.38 -2.25
CA SER A 67 -4.18 11.83 -3.51
C SER A 67 -2.84 11.15 -3.28
N ILE A 68 -2.71 9.94 -3.81
CA ILE A 68 -1.50 9.15 -3.63
C ILE A 68 -0.98 8.59 -4.95
N ARG A 69 0.31 8.31 -4.95
CA ARG A 69 0.98 7.42 -5.89
C ARG A 69 1.36 6.16 -5.12
N TYR A 70 1.83 5.12 -5.82
CA TYR A 70 2.20 3.90 -5.14
C TYR A 70 3.34 3.17 -5.82
N ILE A 71 4.01 2.33 -5.04
CA ILE A 71 4.96 1.35 -5.54
C ILE A 71 4.40 -0.01 -5.18
N LYS A 72 4.29 -0.87 -6.18
CA LYS A 72 3.83 -2.24 -5.96
C LYS A 72 4.97 -3.07 -5.38
N THR A 73 4.65 -3.93 -4.43
CA THR A 73 5.61 -4.89 -3.90
C THR A 73 4.97 -6.26 -3.84
N THR A 74 5.77 -7.28 -4.06
CA THR A 74 5.30 -8.67 -4.00
C THR A 74 5.66 -9.34 -2.71
N LEU A 75 6.48 -8.70 -1.87
CA LEU A 75 6.92 -9.26 -0.61
C LEU A 75 6.29 -8.51 0.55
N ASP A 76 5.83 -9.23 1.55
CA ASP A 76 5.44 -8.60 2.79
C ASP A 76 6.69 -8.34 3.65
N ASP A 77 6.52 -7.64 4.77
CA ASP A 77 7.65 -7.28 5.61
C ASP A 77 8.38 -8.49 6.15
N LYS A 78 7.67 -9.55 6.43
CA LYS A 78 8.25 -10.77 6.96
C LYS A 78 9.14 -11.45 5.93
N GLU A 79 8.66 -11.57 4.70
CA GLU A 79 9.42 -12.18 3.63
C GLU A 79 10.66 -11.35 3.31
N GLU A 80 10.51 -10.06 3.25
CA GLU A 80 11.60 -9.14 2.98
C GLU A 80 12.67 -9.22 4.06
N LYS A 81 12.25 -9.30 5.31
CA LYS A 81 13.16 -9.43 6.44
C LYS A 81 13.92 -10.75 6.39
N ALA A 82 13.24 -11.83 6.07
CA ALA A 82 13.88 -13.13 5.94
C ALA A 82 14.91 -13.12 4.83
N ASN A 83 14.59 -12.52 3.69
CA ASN A 83 15.52 -12.40 2.58
C ASN A 83 16.73 -11.56 2.96
N GLY A 84 16.52 -10.46 3.67
CA GLY A 84 17.59 -9.62 4.16
C GLY A 84 18.53 -10.37 5.09
N THR A 85 17.98 -11.13 6.01
CA THR A 85 18.76 -11.94 6.93
C THR A 85 19.59 -12.97 6.17
N HIS A 86 19.01 -13.60 5.19
CA HIS A 86 19.70 -14.58 4.37
C HIS A 86 20.87 -13.94 3.62
N GLN A 87 20.66 -12.77 3.07
CA GLN A 87 21.68 -12.04 2.35
C GLN A 87 22.87 -11.68 3.23
N ILE A 88 22.61 -11.33 4.47
CA ILE A 88 23.67 -10.96 5.40
C ILE A 88 24.63 -12.12 5.64
N ARG A 89 24.10 -13.32 5.70
CA ARG A 89 24.91 -14.49 5.93
C ARG A 89 25.56 -15.02 4.66
N GLY A 90 24.94 -14.72 3.56
CA GLY A 90 25.41 -15.20 2.26
C GLY A 90 26.48 -14.42 1.77
#